data_c3a00bb74364731e2bcc06434c2751a5
#
_entry.id   c3a00bb74364731e2bcc06434c2751a5
#
_cell.length_a   1.000
_cell.length_b   1.000
_cell.length_c   1.000
_cell.angle_alpha   90.00
_cell.angle_beta   90.00
_cell.angle_gamma   90.00
#
_symmetry.space_group_name_H-M   'P 1'
#
loop_
_entity.id
_entity.type
_entity.pdbx_description
1 polymer ?
#
loop_
_entity_poly.entity_id
_entity_poly.type
_entity_poly.pdbx_seq_one_letter_code
_entity_poly.pdbx_strand_id
1 'polypeptide(L)'
;LILKNGAIYTVDAARSWARAVVVRDGRIVYVGDDAGSDAFAGSGTKVVDLEGKMVLPGFVDGHNHAYLMAESLFWLSLNPFATVEARQAAIRDRVTADPDLRQLRGVGWDDIEKDAAAAGVAPKDLLDAAAPDIPVVIIDNSHHNFWVNSAALALAGIDASTADPTGGTIERDPKTGEPNGVLREFAAQNLVINALPQPDFTAEEYQETILTWQELAARYGITSAFVPVHYPTETLLQALEALDNSGRLTVRYDLALWADENEGTEQIGHLKALRDAYQGESYKVDSVKIFSDGIGEEKLVWDQSDLEQTVTALDKEGFRVYVHAIGNPTFFPSGNVLDAFEKALDANGRRDSRHAITHLDWVKPEDVARFRDMGVLAVPQAAWFGKPWYDGTTGDAKKNQQRFQSLEDAGVVVVSSSDFPSTDTFERDMYPLTGLEVGMTRLDPDTATEAELAGIPQPEERASLEEMIASYTINGAYMIFDERDRGSIEPGKKADLVVLDRNLFELPATSVGEARVLQTYFEGEQVFGD
;
A
#
# COMPACT_ATOMS: atom_id res chain seq x y z
N LEU A 1 -30.85 3.33 -9.76
CA LEU A 1 -30.55 4.26 -8.68
C LEU A 1 -30.47 5.69 -9.23
N ILE A 2 -31.05 6.63 -8.52
CA ILE A 2 -30.88 8.07 -8.77
C ILE A 2 -30.37 8.71 -7.48
N LEU A 3 -29.20 9.35 -7.54
CA LEU A 3 -28.72 10.25 -6.51
C LEU A 3 -28.95 11.67 -7.01
N LYS A 4 -29.67 12.51 -6.25
CA LYS A 4 -30.01 13.88 -6.67
C LYS A 4 -29.95 14.89 -5.54
N ASN A 5 -30.04 16.18 -5.87
CA ASN A 5 -29.88 17.28 -4.94
C ASN A 5 -28.54 17.26 -4.21
N GLY A 6 -27.47 16.88 -4.91
CA GLY A 6 -26.11 16.78 -4.38
C GLY A 6 -25.16 17.86 -4.86
N ALA A 7 -23.95 17.85 -4.32
CA ALA A 7 -22.77 18.53 -4.82
C ALA A 7 -21.85 17.44 -5.45
N ILE A 8 -22.06 17.12 -6.73
CA ILE A 8 -21.38 16.03 -7.41
C ILE A 8 -20.17 16.59 -8.15
N TYR A 9 -18.96 16.31 -7.67
CA TYR A 9 -17.71 16.66 -8.34
C TYR A 9 -17.26 15.48 -9.21
N THR A 10 -17.31 15.66 -10.52
CA THR A 10 -17.24 14.55 -11.48
C THR A 10 -15.83 14.01 -11.71
N VAL A 11 -14.80 14.78 -11.43
CA VAL A 11 -13.40 14.46 -11.74
C VAL A 11 -13.18 14.13 -13.24
N ASP A 12 -14.08 14.61 -14.11
CA ASP A 12 -13.88 14.56 -15.55
C ASP A 12 -12.77 15.52 -15.99
N ALA A 13 -12.38 15.49 -17.26
CA ALA A 13 -11.32 16.36 -17.80
C ALA A 13 -11.60 17.86 -17.62
N ALA A 14 -12.89 18.26 -17.50
CA ALA A 14 -13.30 19.62 -17.27
C ALA A 14 -13.47 19.97 -15.77
N ARG A 15 -13.31 18.96 -14.87
CA ARG A 15 -13.55 19.08 -13.41
C ARG A 15 -14.93 19.66 -13.12
N SER A 16 -15.94 19.08 -13.79
CA SER A 16 -17.32 19.58 -13.79
C SER A 16 -18.04 19.31 -12.47
N TRP A 17 -19.11 20.07 -12.25
CA TRP A 17 -20.05 19.86 -11.15
C TRP A 17 -21.43 19.50 -11.69
N ALA A 18 -22.09 18.56 -11.02
CA ALA A 18 -23.46 18.18 -11.29
C ALA A 18 -24.31 18.16 -10.02
N ARG A 19 -25.61 17.97 -10.18
CA ARG A 19 -26.56 17.89 -9.07
C ARG A 19 -27.14 16.49 -8.92
N ALA A 20 -27.16 15.72 -10.02
CA ALA A 20 -27.70 14.39 -10.04
C ALA A 20 -26.82 13.43 -10.87
N VAL A 21 -26.82 12.16 -10.46
CA VAL A 21 -26.28 11.03 -11.20
C VAL A 21 -27.31 9.91 -11.22
N VAL A 22 -27.50 9.29 -12.40
CA VAL A 22 -28.39 8.13 -12.57
C VAL A 22 -27.57 6.91 -12.94
N VAL A 23 -27.82 5.81 -12.23
CA VAL A 23 -27.16 4.52 -12.42
C VAL A 23 -28.18 3.48 -12.86
N ARG A 24 -27.80 2.68 -13.86
CA ARG A 24 -28.56 1.53 -14.34
C ARG A 24 -27.58 0.41 -14.71
N ASP A 25 -27.88 -0.79 -14.22
CA ASP A 25 -27.08 -2.00 -14.50
C ASP A 25 -25.58 -1.77 -14.21
N GLY A 26 -25.29 -1.21 -13.04
CA GLY A 26 -23.91 -0.94 -12.58
C GLY A 26 -23.21 0.25 -13.25
N ARG A 27 -23.84 0.89 -14.26
CA ARG A 27 -23.23 1.99 -15.02
C ARG A 27 -23.96 3.30 -14.88
N ILE A 28 -23.20 4.39 -14.94
CA ILE A 28 -23.72 5.76 -14.99
C ILE A 28 -24.37 5.98 -16.36
N VAL A 29 -25.64 6.37 -16.36
CA VAL A 29 -26.39 6.65 -17.60
C VAL A 29 -26.74 8.14 -17.76
N TYR A 30 -26.62 8.94 -16.68
CA TYR A 30 -26.84 10.38 -16.72
C TYR A 30 -26.03 11.08 -15.62
N VAL A 31 -25.49 12.22 -15.96
CA VAL A 31 -24.84 13.18 -15.04
C VAL A 31 -25.33 14.58 -15.43
N GLY A 32 -25.87 15.34 -14.49
CA GLY A 32 -26.38 16.67 -14.80
C GLY A 32 -27.22 17.29 -13.69
N ASP A 33 -28.29 17.97 -14.04
CA ASP A 33 -29.20 18.61 -13.08
C ASP A 33 -30.30 17.65 -12.57
N ASP A 34 -30.97 18.05 -11.47
CA ASP A 34 -32.02 17.25 -10.84
C ASP A 34 -33.21 17.00 -11.80
N ALA A 35 -33.60 18.01 -12.59
CA ALA A 35 -34.73 17.92 -13.50
C ALA A 35 -34.50 16.90 -14.63
N GLY A 36 -33.29 16.85 -15.16
CA GLY A 36 -32.91 15.85 -16.17
C GLY A 36 -32.92 14.43 -15.63
N SER A 37 -32.59 14.24 -14.35
CA SER A 37 -32.59 12.91 -13.71
C SER A 37 -34.00 12.34 -13.55
N ASP A 38 -35.03 13.19 -13.39
CA ASP A 38 -36.43 12.77 -13.20
C ASP A 38 -36.98 11.96 -14.41
N ALA A 39 -36.41 12.16 -15.61
CA ALA A 39 -36.77 11.39 -16.81
C ALA A 39 -36.40 9.90 -16.73
N PHE A 40 -35.54 9.53 -15.81
CA PHE A 40 -35.10 8.15 -15.57
C PHE A 40 -35.86 7.45 -14.44
N ALA A 41 -36.72 8.17 -13.72
CA ALA A 41 -37.48 7.62 -12.60
C ALA A 41 -38.59 6.66 -13.09
N GLY A 42 -38.67 5.47 -12.49
CA GLY A 42 -39.67 4.46 -12.73
C GLY A 42 -40.11 3.76 -11.45
N SER A 43 -41.05 2.82 -11.54
CA SER A 43 -41.65 2.14 -10.37
C SER A 43 -40.65 1.31 -9.53
N GLY A 44 -39.50 0.96 -10.08
CA GLY A 44 -38.43 0.22 -9.38
C GLY A 44 -37.21 1.09 -9.06
N THR A 45 -37.25 2.38 -9.33
CA THR A 45 -36.09 3.25 -9.16
C THR A 45 -35.93 3.66 -7.68
N LYS A 46 -34.79 3.32 -7.06
CA LYS A 46 -34.38 3.89 -5.77
C LYS A 46 -33.93 5.34 -6.03
N VAL A 47 -34.55 6.30 -5.35
CA VAL A 47 -34.16 7.71 -5.40
C VAL A 47 -33.64 8.13 -4.03
N VAL A 48 -32.42 8.64 -4.01
CA VAL A 48 -31.75 9.15 -2.81
C VAL A 48 -31.64 10.67 -2.92
N ASP A 49 -32.20 11.37 -1.97
CA ASP A 49 -32.00 12.82 -1.81
C ASP A 49 -30.70 13.05 -1.03
N LEU A 50 -29.73 13.63 -1.68
CA LEU A 50 -28.41 13.89 -1.08
C LEU A 50 -28.41 15.09 -0.13
N GLU A 51 -29.46 15.93 -0.12
CA GLU A 51 -29.56 17.11 0.77
C GLU A 51 -28.32 18.04 0.70
N GLY A 52 -27.73 18.17 -0.48
CA GLY A 52 -26.53 18.98 -0.71
C GLY A 52 -25.20 18.28 -0.41
N LYS A 53 -25.21 17.02 0.03
CA LYS A 53 -24.01 16.23 0.33
C LYS A 53 -23.15 16.05 -0.91
N MET A 54 -21.83 15.90 -0.68
CA MET A 54 -20.87 15.73 -1.76
C MET A 54 -20.85 14.31 -2.28
N VAL A 55 -20.68 14.15 -3.60
CA VAL A 55 -20.40 12.86 -4.25
C VAL A 55 -19.10 12.96 -5.03
N LEU A 56 -18.24 11.97 -4.83
CA LEU A 56 -16.99 11.75 -5.55
C LEU A 56 -17.01 10.38 -6.25
N PRO A 57 -16.12 10.14 -7.24
CA PRO A 57 -15.81 8.78 -7.65
C PRO A 57 -15.30 7.96 -6.47
N GLY A 58 -15.50 6.65 -6.49
CA GLY A 58 -14.87 5.75 -5.53
C GLY A 58 -13.35 5.90 -5.53
N PHE A 59 -12.75 5.86 -4.35
CA PHE A 59 -11.31 6.02 -4.21
C PHE A 59 -10.55 4.79 -4.70
N VAL A 60 -9.36 5.04 -5.22
CA VAL A 60 -8.36 4.04 -5.60
C VAL A 60 -7.16 4.19 -4.67
N ASP A 61 -6.84 3.16 -3.91
CA ASP A 61 -5.61 3.10 -3.12
C ASP A 61 -4.47 2.56 -4.01
N GLY A 62 -3.49 3.42 -4.30
CA GLY A 62 -2.40 3.13 -5.25
C GLY A 62 -1.32 2.18 -4.74
N HIS A 63 -1.34 1.80 -3.47
CA HIS A 63 -0.40 0.88 -2.83
C HIS A 63 -0.97 0.39 -1.51
N ASN A 64 -1.34 -0.88 -1.46
CA ASN A 64 -2.02 -1.46 -0.31
C ASN A 64 -1.63 -2.93 -0.15
N HIS A 65 -1.38 -3.35 1.08
CA HIS A 65 -1.09 -4.74 1.41
C HIS A 65 -2.27 -5.38 2.16
N ALA A 66 -3.48 -5.26 1.61
CA ALA A 66 -4.73 -5.77 2.20
C ALA A 66 -4.61 -7.20 2.73
N TYR A 67 -3.86 -8.06 2.03
CA TYR A 67 -3.65 -9.45 2.39
C TYR A 67 -2.86 -9.63 3.70
N LEU A 68 -2.03 -8.65 4.11
CA LEU A 68 -1.29 -8.70 5.39
C LEU A 68 -2.22 -8.55 6.60
N MET A 69 -3.47 -8.14 6.41
CA MET A 69 -4.45 -8.18 7.48
C MET A 69 -4.67 -9.60 8.03
N ALA A 70 -4.35 -10.65 7.24
CA ALA A 70 -4.34 -12.04 7.69
C ALA A 70 -3.46 -12.24 8.94
N GLU A 71 -2.33 -11.55 9.01
CA GLU A 71 -1.44 -11.62 10.16
C GLU A 71 -2.14 -11.15 11.44
N SER A 72 -2.85 -10.04 11.37
CA SER A 72 -3.60 -9.52 12.52
C SER A 72 -4.83 -10.35 12.88
N LEU A 73 -5.41 -11.06 11.90
CA LEU A 73 -6.59 -11.92 12.14
C LEU A 73 -6.23 -13.29 12.69
N PHE A 74 -5.15 -13.89 12.19
CA PHE A 74 -4.84 -15.31 12.46
C PHE A 74 -3.57 -15.53 13.26
N TRP A 75 -2.64 -14.56 13.30
CA TRP A 75 -1.43 -14.65 14.10
C TRP A 75 -1.58 -13.96 15.45
N LEU A 76 -0.63 -14.22 16.36
CA LEU A 76 -0.60 -13.56 17.66
C LEU A 76 -0.21 -12.09 17.50
N SER A 77 -1.14 -11.16 17.72
CA SER A 77 -0.80 -9.73 17.80
C SER A 77 -0.19 -9.40 19.16
N LEU A 78 1.02 -8.81 19.15
CA LEU A 78 1.68 -8.28 20.34
C LEU A 78 1.44 -6.78 20.54
N ASN A 79 0.83 -6.08 19.58
CA ASN A 79 0.56 -4.64 19.65
C ASN A 79 -0.22 -4.19 20.91
N PRO A 80 -1.18 -4.97 21.45
CA PRO A 80 -1.88 -4.58 22.66
C PRO A 80 -1.02 -4.61 23.94
N PHE A 81 0.21 -5.18 23.90
CA PHE A 81 1.01 -5.46 25.08
C PHE A 81 2.21 -4.50 25.17
N ALA A 82 2.15 -3.55 26.11
CA ALA A 82 3.14 -2.50 26.23
C ALA A 82 4.47 -2.92 26.90
N THR A 83 4.53 -4.11 27.55
CA THR A 83 5.74 -4.56 28.27
C THR A 83 6.20 -5.95 27.80
N VAL A 84 7.48 -6.22 27.95
CA VAL A 84 8.09 -7.51 27.63
C VAL A 84 7.41 -8.66 28.37
N GLU A 85 7.13 -8.48 29.66
CA GLU A 85 6.47 -9.51 30.48
C GLU A 85 5.07 -9.83 30.00
N ALA A 86 4.31 -8.80 29.56
CA ALA A 86 2.97 -8.99 29.00
C ALA A 86 3.02 -9.70 27.63
N ARG A 87 3.97 -9.35 26.77
CA ARG A 87 4.24 -10.03 25.49
C ARG A 87 4.62 -11.51 25.70
N GLN A 88 5.54 -11.76 26.64
CA GLN A 88 5.93 -13.14 27.01
C GLN A 88 4.75 -13.94 27.60
N ALA A 89 3.87 -13.31 28.38
CA ALA A 89 2.67 -13.97 28.90
C ALA A 89 1.73 -14.35 27.76
N ALA A 90 1.46 -13.45 26.81
CA ALA A 90 0.62 -13.74 25.66
C ALA A 90 1.18 -14.89 24.80
N ILE A 91 2.50 -14.93 24.59
CA ILE A 91 3.17 -16.03 23.87
C ILE A 91 2.97 -17.36 24.62
N ARG A 92 3.21 -17.41 25.95
CA ARG A 92 3.00 -18.61 26.76
C ARG A 92 1.55 -19.08 26.75
N ASP A 93 0.61 -18.14 26.86
CA ASP A 93 -0.83 -18.45 26.85
C ASP A 93 -1.24 -19.06 25.50
N ARG A 94 -0.74 -18.50 24.37
CA ARG A 94 -1.01 -19.04 23.03
C ARG A 94 -0.43 -20.46 22.84
N VAL A 95 0.80 -20.70 23.29
CA VAL A 95 1.44 -22.03 23.22
C VAL A 95 0.72 -23.03 24.13
N THR A 96 0.27 -22.59 25.31
CA THR A 96 -0.45 -23.44 26.25
C THR A 96 -1.85 -23.80 25.74
N ALA A 97 -2.51 -22.87 25.05
CA ALA A 97 -3.86 -23.07 24.51
C ALA A 97 -3.88 -24.08 23.34
N ASP A 98 -2.75 -24.26 22.65
CA ASP A 98 -2.62 -25.18 21.53
C ASP A 98 -1.37 -26.07 21.69
N PRO A 99 -1.50 -27.23 22.37
CA PRO A 99 -0.38 -28.13 22.61
C PRO A 99 0.21 -28.78 21.35
N ASP A 100 -0.53 -28.76 20.23
CA ASP A 100 -0.10 -29.28 18.93
C ASP A 100 0.58 -28.21 18.07
N LEU A 101 0.70 -26.98 18.58
CA LEU A 101 1.33 -25.87 17.88
C LEU A 101 2.80 -26.19 17.55
N ARG A 102 3.12 -26.23 16.26
CA ARG A 102 4.48 -26.57 15.80
C ARG A 102 5.38 -25.37 15.60
N GLN A 103 4.80 -24.20 15.47
CA GLN A 103 5.45 -22.90 15.35
C GLN A 103 4.50 -21.82 15.83
N LEU A 104 5.02 -20.72 16.34
CA LEU A 104 4.22 -19.54 16.66
C LEU A 104 4.65 -18.40 15.76
N ARG A 105 3.69 -17.84 15.04
CA ARG A 105 3.86 -16.59 14.30
C ARG A 105 3.09 -15.47 14.96
N GLY A 106 3.63 -14.26 14.91
CA GLY A 106 2.99 -13.09 15.46
C GLY A 106 3.47 -11.82 14.80
N VAL A 107 2.79 -10.73 15.13
CA VAL A 107 3.04 -9.39 14.60
C VAL A 107 3.04 -8.37 15.74
N GLY A 108 3.80 -7.31 15.56
CA GLY A 108 3.76 -6.16 16.46
C GLY A 108 4.85 -6.16 17.52
N TRP A 109 6.00 -5.63 17.17
CA TRP A 109 7.05 -5.26 18.11
C TRP A 109 7.77 -4.01 17.61
N ASP A 110 8.32 -3.26 18.56
CA ASP A 110 9.17 -2.12 18.32
C ASP A 110 10.27 -2.12 19.38
N ASP A 111 11.44 -1.61 19.05
CA ASP A 111 12.58 -1.40 19.98
C ASP A 111 12.97 -2.61 20.85
N ILE A 112 12.79 -3.86 20.36
CA ILE A 112 13.06 -5.07 21.15
C ILE A 112 14.53 -5.15 21.59
N GLU A 113 15.46 -4.59 20.82
CA GLU A 113 16.87 -4.52 21.15
C GLU A 113 17.10 -3.66 22.39
N LYS A 114 16.31 -2.58 22.56
CA LYS A 114 16.34 -1.71 23.73
C LYS A 114 15.81 -2.45 24.98
N ASP A 115 14.73 -3.18 24.83
CA ASP A 115 14.14 -3.99 25.89
C ASP A 115 15.09 -5.11 26.32
N ALA A 116 15.70 -5.82 25.36
CA ALA A 116 16.68 -6.86 25.60
C ALA A 116 17.95 -6.31 26.29
N ALA A 117 18.44 -5.14 25.84
CA ALA A 117 19.58 -4.47 26.45
C ALA A 117 19.28 -4.04 27.89
N ALA A 118 18.07 -3.56 28.18
CA ALA A 118 17.63 -3.22 29.53
C ALA A 118 17.58 -4.45 30.45
N ALA A 119 17.21 -5.61 29.91
CA ALA A 119 17.21 -6.90 30.61
C ALA A 119 18.61 -7.55 30.68
N GLY A 120 19.60 -7.05 29.92
CA GLY A 120 20.95 -7.62 29.86
C GLY A 120 21.07 -8.95 29.14
N VAL A 121 20.18 -9.22 28.17
CA VAL A 121 20.09 -10.46 27.39
C VAL A 121 20.06 -10.14 25.89
N ALA A 122 20.15 -11.18 25.02
CA ALA A 122 19.89 -10.99 23.60
C ALA A 122 18.38 -10.97 23.31
N PRO A 123 17.91 -10.32 22.23
CA PRO A 123 16.49 -10.34 21.86
C PRO A 123 15.88 -11.73 21.81
N LYS A 124 16.57 -12.72 21.23
CA LYS A 124 16.10 -14.12 21.18
C LYS A 124 15.81 -14.73 22.55
N ASP A 125 16.60 -14.36 23.58
CA ASP A 125 16.46 -14.93 24.93
C ASP A 125 15.12 -14.52 25.58
N LEU A 126 14.55 -13.38 25.17
CA LEU A 126 13.23 -12.96 25.61
C LEU A 126 12.12 -13.87 25.07
N LEU A 127 12.24 -14.36 23.84
CA LEU A 127 11.32 -15.32 23.26
C LEU A 127 11.57 -16.73 23.82
N ASP A 128 12.83 -17.13 23.99
CA ASP A 128 13.22 -18.42 24.59
C ASP A 128 12.64 -18.58 26.00
N ALA A 129 12.58 -17.49 26.78
CA ALA A 129 11.96 -17.49 28.10
C ALA A 129 10.43 -17.72 28.07
N ALA A 130 9.79 -17.53 26.95
CA ALA A 130 8.34 -17.72 26.75
C ALA A 130 8.00 -19.05 26.06
N ALA A 131 8.75 -19.42 25.02
CA ALA A 131 8.51 -20.60 24.18
C ALA A 131 9.84 -21.17 23.66
N PRO A 132 10.59 -21.93 24.48
CA PRO A 132 11.91 -22.44 24.10
C PRO A 132 11.88 -23.61 23.11
N ASP A 133 10.76 -24.35 23.06
CA ASP A 133 10.71 -25.67 22.40
C ASP A 133 10.15 -25.64 20.98
N ILE A 134 9.55 -24.52 20.56
CA ILE A 134 8.97 -24.35 19.23
C ILE A 134 9.55 -23.11 18.55
N PRO A 135 9.67 -23.07 17.23
CA PRO A 135 10.04 -21.85 16.50
C PRO A 135 9.03 -20.73 16.77
N VAL A 136 9.55 -19.55 17.15
CA VAL A 136 8.76 -18.33 17.30
C VAL A 136 9.32 -17.28 16.35
N VAL A 137 8.43 -16.68 15.58
CA VAL A 137 8.74 -15.58 14.63
C VAL A 137 7.74 -14.47 14.83
N ILE A 138 8.20 -13.31 15.25
CA ILE A 138 7.39 -12.11 15.41
C ILE A 138 7.88 -11.07 14.40
N ILE A 139 6.95 -10.58 13.57
CA ILE A 139 7.23 -9.54 12.57
C ILE A 139 7.04 -8.17 13.23
N ASP A 140 7.91 -7.23 12.95
CA ASP A 140 7.74 -5.84 13.37
C ASP A 140 6.61 -5.12 12.59
N ASN A 141 6.18 -3.95 13.07
CA ASN A 141 5.11 -3.20 12.42
C ASN A 141 5.48 -2.65 11.03
N SER A 142 6.77 -2.58 10.71
CA SER A 142 7.25 -2.18 9.38
C SER A 142 7.29 -3.33 8.36
N HIS A 143 7.18 -4.58 8.82
CA HIS A 143 7.40 -5.82 8.07
C HIS A 143 8.81 -6.03 7.51
N HIS A 144 9.75 -5.15 7.86
CA HIS A 144 11.15 -5.25 7.42
C HIS A 144 12.06 -6.01 8.38
N ASN A 145 11.57 -6.37 9.59
CA ASN A 145 12.40 -7.05 10.57
C ASN A 145 11.65 -8.22 11.24
N PHE A 146 12.39 -9.31 11.48
CA PHE A 146 11.93 -10.43 12.28
C PHE A 146 12.62 -10.45 13.62
N TRP A 147 11.85 -10.75 14.67
CA TRP A 147 12.33 -11.15 15.97
C TRP A 147 12.06 -12.65 16.15
N VAL A 148 13.14 -13.44 16.24
CA VAL A 148 13.07 -14.91 16.25
C VAL A 148 13.77 -15.49 17.46
N ASN A 149 13.28 -16.65 17.92
CA ASN A 149 13.89 -17.37 19.03
C ASN A 149 15.03 -18.32 18.57
N SER A 150 15.73 -18.92 19.53
CA SER A 150 16.79 -19.89 19.24
C SER A 150 16.31 -21.11 18.47
N ALA A 151 15.07 -21.57 18.69
CA ALA A 151 14.51 -22.70 17.97
C ALA A 151 14.28 -22.39 16.48
N ALA A 152 13.83 -21.17 16.14
CA ALA A 152 13.67 -20.72 14.76
C ALA A 152 15.03 -20.58 14.04
N LEU A 153 16.04 -20.00 14.70
CA LEU A 153 17.40 -19.93 14.17
C LEU A 153 17.98 -21.33 13.90
N ALA A 154 17.82 -22.25 14.84
CA ALA A 154 18.29 -23.62 14.72
C ALA A 154 17.60 -24.37 13.58
N LEU A 155 16.28 -24.17 13.39
CA LEU A 155 15.51 -24.78 12.31
C LEU A 155 16.00 -24.29 10.94
N ALA A 156 16.32 -22.99 10.84
CA ALA A 156 16.86 -22.38 9.63
C ALA A 156 18.37 -22.64 9.40
N GLY A 157 19.05 -23.29 10.35
CA GLY A 157 20.49 -23.54 10.28
C GLY A 157 21.34 -22.27 10.40
N ILE A 158 20.80 -21.23 11.05
CA ILE A 158 21.47 -19.93 11.23
C ILE A 158 22.33 -19.98 12.49
N ASP A 159 23.65 -19.81 12.34
CA ASP A 159 24.63 -19.79 13.41
C ASP A 159 25.69 -18.68 13.21
N ALA A 160 26.74 -18.68 14.06
CA ALA A 160 27.82 -17.71 13.98
C ALA A 160 28.61 -17.72 12.66
N SER A 161 28.56 -18.82 11.90
CA SER A 161 29.25 -18.98 10.63
C SER A 161 28.39 -18.64 9.41
N THR A 162 27.09 -18.45 9.57
CA THR A 162 26.16 -18.10 8.51
C THR A 162 26.46 -16.67 8.04
N ALA A 163 26.78 -16.48 6.76
CA ALA A 163 27.00 -15.16 6.20
C ALA A 163 25.67 -14.39 6.06
N ASP A 164 25.74 -13.07 6.13
CA ASP A 164 24.60 -12.24 5.79
C ASP A 164 24.26 -12.42 4.31
N PRO A 165 22.98 -12.65 3.96
CA PRO A 165 22.56 -12.72 2.57
C PRO A 165 22.64 -11.34 1.90
N THR A 166 22.77 -11.32 0.58
CA THR A 166 22.70 -10.07 -0.17
C THR A 166 21.34 -9.41 0.08
N GLY A 167 21.33 -8.14 0.49
CA GLY A 167 20.10 -7.41 0.78
C GLY A 167 19.46 -7.71 2.14
N GLY A 168 20.17 -8.40 3.05
CA GLY A 168 19.68 -8.64 4.41
C GLY A 168 20.79 -8.74 5.43
N THR A 169 20.44 -8.59 6.72
CA THR A 169 21.41 -8.63 7.84
C THR A 169 20.93 -9.58 8.94
N ILE A 170 21.80 -10.46 9.39
CA ILE A 170 21.63 -11.26 10.59
C ILE A 170 22.30 -10.51 11.74
N GLU A 171 21.52 -9.89 12.63
CA GLU A 171 22.02 -9.16 13.77
C GLU A 171 22.77 -10.12 14.73
N ARG A 172 23.92 -9.67 15.27
CA ARG A 172 24.80 -10.51 16.07
C ARG A 172 25.21 -9.85 17.38
N ASP A 173 25.44 -10.66 18.39
CA ASP A 173 26.13 -10.20 19.58
C ASP A 173 27.57 -9.78 19.22
N PRO A 174 27.97 -8.53 19.51
CA PRO A 174 29.27 -8.00 19.09
C PRO A 174 30.47 -8.65 19.79
N LYS A 175 30.24 -9.40 20.89
CA LYS A 175 31.29 -10.06 21.65
C LYS A 175 31.49 -11.50 21.22
N THR A 176 30.40 -12.21 20.90
CA THR A 176 30.43 -13.63 20.60
C THR A 176 30.34 -13.93 19.10
N GLY A 177 29.74 -13.02 18.31
CA GLY A 177 29.42 -13.24 16.90
C GLY A 177 28.18 -14.10 16.68
N GLU A 178 27.52 -14.57 17.74
CA GLU A 178 26.30 -15.36 17.65
C GLU A 178 25.09 -14.53 17.21
N PRO A 179 24.18 -15.07 16.38
CA PRO A 179 22.94 -14.41 16.04
C PRO A 179 22.12 -14.03 17.29
N ASN A 180 21.68 -12.76 17.36
CA ASN A 180 20.97 -12.24 18.52
C ASN A 180 19.45 -12.44 18.45
N GLY A 181 18.93 -12.92 17.29
CA GLY A 181 17.51 -13.15 17.07
C GLY A 181 16.78 -12.03 16.30
N VAL A 182 17.49 -11.03 15.81
CA VAL A 182 16.91 -10.01 14.90
C VAL A 182 17.44 -10.24 13.49
N LEU A 183 16.53 -10.34 12.53
CA LEU A 183 16.83 -10.52 11.11
C LEU A 183 16.24 -9.31 10.37
N ARG A 184 17.08 -8.60 9.64
CA ARG A 184 16.67 -7.39 8.92
C ARG A 184 16.56 -7.65 7.44
N GLU A 185 15.54 -7.06 6.84
CA GLU A 185 15.17 -7.14 5.44
C GLU A 185 14.82 -8.55 4.96
N PHE A 186 14.08 -8.61 3.88
CA PHE A 186 13.46 -9.85 3.37
C PHE A 186 14.47 -10.96 3.10
N ALA A 187 15.67 -10.63 2.61
CA ALA A 187 16.69 -11.64 2.32
C ALA A 187 17.11 -12.42 3.58
N ALA A 188 17.22 -11.74 4.75
CA ALA A 188 17.50 -12.41 6.01
C ALA A 188 16.27 -13.12 6.58
N GLN A 189 15.07 -12.53 6.45
CA GLN A 189 13.81 -13.14 6.86
C GLN A 189 13.55 -14.45 6.11
N ASN A 190 13.82 -14.49 4.81
CA ASN A 190 13.59 -15.65 3.95
C ASN A 190 14.39 -16.87 4.40
N LEU A 191 15.55 -16.70 5.04
CA LEU A 191 16.31 -17.84 5.61
C LEU A 191 15.46 -18.61 6.65
N VAL A 192 14.66 -17.91 7.44
CA VAL A 192 13.77 -18.53 8.43
C VAL A 192 12.46 -18.96 7.78
N ILE A 193 11.82 -18.12 6.98
CA ILE A 193 10.53 -18.42 6.34
C ILE A 193 10.60 -19.72 5.52
N ASN A 194 11.64 -19.89 4.73
CA ASN A 194 11.83 -21.08 3.90
C ASN A 194 12.06 -22.37 4.71
N ALA A 195 12.47 -22.26 5.96
CA ALA A 195 12.65 -23.39 6.86
C ALA A 195 11.38 -23.75 7.65
N LEU A 196 10.45 -22.79 7.80
CA LEU A 196 9.20 -22.99 8.55
C LEU A 196 8.18 -23.82 7.75
N PRO A 197 7.29 -24.56 8.43
CA PRO A 197 6.17 -25.23 7.76
C PRO A 197 5.29 -24.27 6.97
N GLN A 198 4.98 -24.59 5.72
CA GLN A 198 4.11 -23.82 4.82
C GLN A 198 2.78 -24.55 4.58
N PRO A 199 1.69 -23.89 4.11
CA PRO A 199 1.56 -22.46 3.82
C PRO A 199 1.38 -21.60 5.08
N ASP A 200 1.61 -20.28 4.95
CA ASP A 200 1.39 -19.33 6.04
C ASP A 200 -0.08 -19.17 6.38
N PHE A 201 -0.92 -19.09 5.34
CA PHE A 201 -2.37 -18.99 5.41
C PHE A 201 -3.03 -19.88 4.36
N THR A 202 -4.16 -20.46 4.71
CA THR A 202 -5.01 -21.21 3.79
C THR A 202 -5.75 -20.26 2.84
N ALA A 203 -6.29 -20.80 1.75
CA ALA A 203 -7.13 -20.03 0.84
C ALA A 203 -8.39 -19.48 1.52
N GLU A 204 -8.96 -20.23 2.48
CA GLU A 204 -10.11 -19.83 3.28
C GLU A 204 -9.77 -18.67 4.21
N GLU A 205 -8.60 -18.67 4.85
CA GLU A 205 -8.14 -17.57 5.70
C GLU A 205 -7.88 -16.30 4.86
N TYR A 206 -7.30 -16.43 3.67
CA TYR A 206 -7.18 -15.30 2.75
C TYR A 206 -8.55 -14.80 2.25
N GLN A 207 -9.53 -15.67 2.00
CA GLN A 207 -10.89 -15.22 1.67
C GLN A 207 -11.51 -14.42 2.82
N GLU A 208 -11.40 -14.88 4.05
CA GLU A 208 -11.86 -14.15 5.23
C GLU A 208 -11.16 -12.80 5.38
N THR A 209 -9.84 -12.78 5.19
CA THR A 209 -9.03 -11.55 5.19
C THR A 209 -9.52 -10.54 4.17
N ILE A 210 -9.66 -10.96 2.91
CA ILE A 210 -10.11 -10.09 1.82
C ILE A 210 -11.50 -9.53 2.11
N LEU A 211 -12.42 -10.35 2.60
CA LEU A 211 -13.78 -9.91 2.93
C LEU A 211 -13.80 -8.94 4.10
N THR A 212 -12.99 -9.18 5.14
CA THR A 212 -12.87 -8.28 6.29
C THR A 212 -12.26 -6.93 5.87
N TRP A 213 -11.22 -6.96 5.02
CA TRP A 213 -10.62 -5.74 4.51
C TRP A 213 -11.59 -4.96 3.62
N GLN A 214 -12.41 -5.61 2.79
CA GLN A 214 -13.43 -4.96 1.97
C GLN A 214 -14.44 -4.17 2.79
N GLU A 215 -14.83 -4.66 3.97
CA GLU A 215 -15.72 -3.92 4.87
C GLU A 215 -15.07 -2.64 5.35
N LEU A 216 -13.77 -2.68 5.67
CA LEU A 216 -13.01 -1.49 6.05
C LEU A 216 -12.84 -0.54 4.86
N ALA A 217 -12.47 -1.05 3.69
CA ALA A 217 -12.34 -0.29 2.46
C ALA A 217 -13.65 0.43 2.09
N ALA A 218 -14.79 -0.25 2.20
CA ALA A 218 -16.10 0.33 1.95
C ALA A 218 -16.43 1.48 2.91
N ARG A 219 -16.06 1.38 4.19
CA ARG A 219 -16.21 2.48 5.18
C ARG A 219 -15.39 3.71 4.79
N TYR A 220 -14.28 3.52 4.09
CA TYR A 220 -13.37 4.59 3.69
C TYR A 220 -13.58 5.04 2.24
N GLY A 221 -14.57 4.46 1.55
CA GLY A 221 -14.90 4.84 0.18
C GLY A 221 -13.96 4.27 -0.87
N ILE A 222 -13.10 3.30 -0.51
CA ILE A 222 -12.16 2.64 -1.42
C ILE A 222 -12.90 1.57 -2.22
N THR A 223 -12.83 1.65 -3.55
CA THR A 223 -13.48 0.72 -4.49
C THR A 223 -12.49 -0.01 -5.38
N SER A 224 -11.23 0.39 -5.35
CA SER A 224 -10.14 -0.29 -6.06
C SER A 224 -8.84 -0.15 -5.27
N ALA A 225 -7.98 -1.17 -5.31
CA ALA A 225 -6.67 -1.16 -4.67
C ALA A 225 -5.61 -1.79 -5.60
N PHE A 226 -4.45 -1.18 -5.65
CA PHE A 226 -3.25 -1.79 -6.19
C PHE A 226 -2.52 -2.51 -5.05
N VAL A 227 -2.28 -3.83 -5.23
CA VAL A 227 -1.81 -4.71 -4.17
C VAL A 227 -0.48 -5.35 -4.59
N PRO A 228 0.67 -4.75 -4.24
CA PRO A 228 1.94 -5.43 -4.39
C PRO A 228 2.07 -6.55 -3.36
N VAL A 229 2.38 -7.75 -3.82
CA VAL A 229 2.53 -8.94 -2.97
C VAL A 229 4.00 -9.13 -2.64
N HIS A 230 4.33 -9.37 -1.35
CA HIS A 230 5.72 -9.56 -0.91
C HIS A 230 6.24 -10.98 -1.12
N TYR A 231 5.38 -11.97 -1.16
CA TYR A 231 5.74 -13.37 -1.37
C TYR A 231 4.87 -13.95 -2.47
N PRO A 232 5.37 -14.89 -3.29
CA PRO A 232 4.56 -15.58 -4.26
C PRO A 232 3.54 -16.44 -3.51
N THR A 233 2.32 -15.94 -3.35
CA THR A 233 1.27 -16.68 -2.68
C THR A 233 0.20 -17.08 -3.67
N GLU A 234 0.40 -18.20 -4.37
CA GLU A 234 -0.66 -18.81 -5.19
C GLU A 234 -1.95 -18.98 -4.39
N THR A 235 -1.83 -19.24 -3.07
CA THR A 235 -2.97 -19.36 -2.15
C THR A 235 -3.81 -18.07 -2.07
N LEU A 236 -3.17 -16.89 -2.07
CA LEU A 236 -3.89 -15.61 -2.16
C LEU A 236 -4.60 -15.47 -3.51
N LEU A 237 -3.92 -15.82 -4.62
CA LEU A 237 -4.51 -15.74 -5.95
C LEU A 237 -5.70 -16.71 -6.10
N GLN A 238 -5.60 -17.92 -5.55
CA GLN A 238 -6.72 -18.89 -5.47
C GLN A 238 -7.89 -18.35 -4.63
N ALA A 239 -7.62 -17.66 -3.54
CA ALA A 239 -8.65 -17.03 -2.71
C ALA A 239 -9.39 -15.92 -3.47
N LEU A 240 -8.66 -15.05 -4.18
CA LEU A 240 -9.23 -14.00 -5.03
C LEU A 240 -10.07 -14.58 -6.17
N GLU A 241 -9.56 -15.60 -6.87
CA GLU A 241 -10.28 -16.30 -7.92
C GLU A 241 -11.60 -16.89 -7.39
N ALA A 242 -11.59 -17.54 -6.23
CA ALA A 242 -12.79 -18.12 -5.63
C ALA A 242 -13.82 -17.06 -5.24
N LEU A 243 -13.38 -15.92 -4.70
CA LEU A 243 -14.26 -14.80 -4.35
C LEU A 243 -14.82 -14.11 -5.60
N ASP A 244 -14.01 -13.90 -6.63
CA ASP A 244 -14.44 -13.32 -7.90
C ASP A 244 -15.49 -14.21 -8.59
N ASN A 245 -15.21 -15.52 -8.74
CA ASN A 245 -16.12 -16.50 -9.31
C ASN A 245 -17.46 -16.61 -8.55
N SER A 246 -17.47 -16.29 -7.26
CA SER A 246 -18.69 -16.26 -6.45
C SER A 246 -19.38 -14.89 -6.39
N GLY A 247 -18.83 -13.86 -7.06
CA GLY A 247 -19.36 -12.49 -7.09
C GLY A 247 -19.31 -11.78 -5.73
N ARG A 248 -18.35 -12.14 -4.87
CA ARG A 248 -18.23 -11.60 -3.51
C ARG A 248 -17.25 -10.44 -3.38
N LEU A 249 -16.50 -10.11 -4.44
CA LEU A 249 -15.60 -8.97 -4.43
C LEU A 249 -16.40 -7.66 -4.59
N THR A 250 -16.20 -6.74 -3.66
CA THR A 250 -16.75 -5.38 -3.65
C THR A 250 -15.66 -4.32 -3.72
N VAL A 251 -14.45 -4.73 -3.96
CA VAL A 251 -13.27 -3.93 -4.30
C VAL A 251 -12.56 -4.62 -5.45
N ARG A 252 -11.96 -3.86 -6.35
CA ARG A 252 -11.12 -4.41 -7.42
C ARG A 252 -9.68 -4.46 -6.98
N TYR A 253 -9.02 -5.57 -7.28
CA TYR A 253 -7.64 -5.84 -6.90
C TYR A 253 -6.76 -5.91 -8.15
N ASP A 254 -5.82 -5.00 -8.29
CA ASP A 254 -4.75 -5.06 -9.28
C ASP A 254 -3.46 -5.48 -8.55
N LEU A 255 -2.92 -6.67 -8.85
CA LEU A 255 -1.82 -7.24 -8.10
C LEU A 255 -0.49 -7.11 -8.84
N ALA A 256 0.58 -6.87 -8.06
CA ALA A 256 1.94 -7.01 -8.52
C ALA A 256 2.61 -8.20 -7.83
N LEU A 257 3.11 -9.15 -8.61
CA LEU A 257 3.89 -10.28 -8.11
C LEU A 257 5.28 -9.81 -7.66
N TRP A 258 5.79 -10.36 -6.59
CA TRP A 258 7.14 -10.03 -6.13
C TRP A 258 8.22 -10.66 -7.01
N ALA A 259 9.27 -9.87 -7.32
CA ALA A 259 10.49 -10.34 -7.95
C ALA A 259 11.62 -10.40 -6.91
N ASP A 260 12.16 -11.60 -6.70
CA ASP A 260 13.30 -11.86 -5.83
C ASP A 260 14.60 -11.37 -6.49
N GLU A 261 15.35 -10.55 -5.78
CA GLU A 261 16.64 -10.01 -6.23
C GLU A 261 17.69 -11.09 -6.50
N ASN A 262 17.57 -12.25 -5.86
CA ASN A 262 18.51 -13.37 -6.00
C ASN A 262 18.20 -14.25 -7.22
N GLU A 263 16.99 -14.19 -7.76
CA GLU A 263 16.58 -14.99 -8.93
C GLU A 263 16.74 -14.25 -10.27
N GLY A 264 16.86 -12.93 -10.24
CA GLY A 264 17.07 -12.13 -11.46
C GLY A 264 16.03 -12.43 -12.55
N THR A 265 16.51 -12.70 -13.77
CA THR A 265 15.63 -12.99 -14.93
C THR A 265 15.10 -14.43 -14.97
N GLU A 266 15.61 -15.36 -14.16
CA GLU A 266 15.22 -16.78 -14.19
C GLU A 266 13.77 -16.98 -13.74
N GLN A 267 13.26 -16.12 -12.83
CA GLN A 267 11.90 -16.15 -12.30
C GLN A 267 10.82 -15.71 -13.30
N ILE A 268 11.16 -15.02 -14.39
CA ILE A 268 10.17 -14.38 -15.30
C ILE A 268 9.21 -15.40 -15.91
N GLY A 269 9.68 -16.61 -16.20
CA GLY A 269 8.82 -17.69 -16.71
C GLY A 269 7.72 -18.07 -15.72
N HIS A 270 8.02 -18.12 -14.43
CA HIS A 270 7.06 -18.39 -13.37
C HIS A 270 6.08 -17.23 -13.19
N LEU A 271 6.57 -15.99 -13.12
CA LEU A 271 5.72 -14.79 -13.03
C LEU A 271 4.71 -14.70 -14.18
N LYS A 272 5.14 -15.03 -15.41
CA LYS A 272 4.24 -15.12 -16.57
C LYS A 272 3.17 -16.19 -16.39
N ALA A 273 3.56 -17.37 -15.92
CA ALA A 273 2.61 -18.46 -15.71
C ALA A 273 1.53 -18.06 -14.69
N LEU A 274 1.89 -17.38 -13.60
CA LEU A 274 0.94 -16.85 -12.62
C LEU A 274 0.03 -15.78 -13.25
N ARG A 275 0.59 -14.81 -13.97
CA ARG A 275 -0.19 -13.79 -14.69
C ARG A 275 -1.22 -14.42 -15.64
N ASP A 276 -0.79 -15.39 -16.42
CA ASP A 276 -1.64 -16.01 -17.45
C ASP A 276 -2.70 -16.93 -16.83
N ALA A 277 -2.47 -17.46 -15.62
CA ALA A 277 -3.39 -18.34 -14.91
C ALA A 277 -4.46 -17.57 -14.09
N TYR A 278 -4.11 -16.42 -13.52
CA TYR A 278 -4.95 -15.71 -12.56
C TYR A 278 -5.43 -14.37 -13.12
N GLN A 279 -6.60 -14.37 -13.76
CA GLN A 279 -7.29 -13.19 -14.28
C GLN A 279 -8.79 -13.32 -14.01
N GLY A 280 -9.41 -12.27 -13.49
CA GLY A 280 -10.84 -12.25 -13.16
C GLY A 280 -11.54 -10.98 -13.62
N GLU A 281 -12.78 -10.81 -13.21
CA GLU A 281 -13.58 -9.60 -13.49
C GLU A 281 -13.21 -8.46 -12.54
N SER A 282 -13.01 -8.79 -11.25
CA SER A 282 -12.69 -7.83 -10.20
C SER A 282 -11.27 -7.99 -9.64
N TYR A 283 -10.43 -8.81 -10.23
CA TYR A 283 -9.00 -8.84 -9.93
C TYR A 283 -8.18 -9.12 -11.19
N LYS A 284 -6.93 -8.70 -11.18
CA LYS A 284 -5.97 -9.02 -12.24
C LYS A 284 -4.55 -9.03 -11.71
N VAL A 285 -3.68 -9.75 -12.44
CA VAL A 285 -2.24 -9.84 -12.16
C VAL A 285 -1.52 -9.40 -13.43
N ASP A 286 -1.02 -8.16 -13.48
CA ASP A 286 -0.34 -7.64 -14.66
C ASP A 286 0.98 -6.93 -14.35
N SER A 287 1.36 -6.91 -13.09
CA SER A 287 2.48 -6.13 -12.58
C SER A 287 3.47 -6.99 -11.81
N VAL A 288 4.71 -6.47 -11.69
CA VAL A 288 5.76 -7.06 -10.86
C VAL A 288 6.29 -6.00 -9.91
N LYS A 289 6.31 -6.34 -8.60
CA LYS A 289 6.91 -5.54 -7.52
C LYS A 289 8.39 -5.86 -7.40
N ILE A 290 9.21 -4.82 -7.35
CA ILE A 290 10.64 -4.88 -7.05
C ILE A 290 10.91 -4.00 -5.82
N PHE A 291 11.74 -4.46 -4.91
CA PHE A 291 12.34 -3.64 -3.86
C PHE A 291 13.73 -3.19 -4.33
N SER A 292 13.90 -1.90 -4.61
CA SER A 292 15.22 -1.37 -4.99
C SER A 292 16.13 -1.14 -3.79
N ASP A 293 15.54 -0.84 -2.64
CA ASP A 293 16.19 -0.58 -1.36
C ASP A 293 15.30 -1.05 -0.21
N GLY A 294 15.84 -1.01 1.01
CA GLY A 294 15.10 -1.20 2.25
C GLY A 294 14.83 0.12 2.98
N ILE A 295 14.34 0.05 4.22
CA ILE A 295 14.09 1.23 5.05
C ILE A 295 15.41 1.70 5.69
N GLY A 296 15.86 2.91 5.31
CA GLY A 296 17.07 3.52 5.87
C GLY A 296 18.39 2.96 5.33
N GLU A 297 18.35 2.11 4.32
CA GLU A 297 19.53 1.58 3.66
C GLU A 297 20.26 2.68 2.86
N GLU A 298 21.59 2.52 2.74
CA GLU A 298 22.46 3.45 1.97
C GLU A 298 22.89 2.88 0.62
N LYS A 299 22.28 1.78 0.18
CA LYS A 299 22.61 1.07 -1.06
C LYS A 299 21.38 0.37 -1.63
N LEU A 300 21.49 0.00 -2.90
CA LEU A 300 20.51 -0.88 -3.53
C LEU A 300 20.57 -2.29 -2.93
N VAL A 301 19.41 -2.95 -2.87
CA VAL A 301 19.29 -4.39 -2.61
C VAL A 301 19.79 -5.18 -3.82
N TRP A 302 19.50 -4.71 -5.02
CA TRP A 302 19.94 -5.30 -6.29
C TRP A 302 21.34 -4.84 -6.71
N ASP A 303 22.10 -5.70 -7.39
CA ASP A 303 23.14 -5.18 -8.29
C ASP A 303 22.49 -4.35 -9.40
N GLN A 304 23.06 -3.19 -9.73
CA GLN A 304 22.46 -2.29 -10.72
C GLN A 304 22.27 -2.95 -12.09
N SER A 305 23.25 -3.77 -12.52
CA SER A 305 23.18 -4.47 -13.81
C SER A 305 22.06 -5.52 -13.82
N ASP A 306 21.86 -6.22 -12.70
CA ASP A 306 20.82 -7.24 -12.57
C ASP A 306 19.44 -6.61 -12.50
N LEU A 307 19.30 -5.47 -11.82
CA LEU A 307 18.08 -4.65 -11.84
C LEU A 307 17.73 -4.22 -13.27
N GLU A 308 18.70 -3.64 -14.01
CA GLU A 308 18.50 -3.20 -15.40
C GLU A 308 18.11 -4.36 -16.32
N GLN A 309 18.73 -5.52 -16.19
CA GLN A 309 18.42 -6.71 -16.99
C GLN A 309 17.02 -7.25 -16.66
N THR A 310 16.69 -7.36 -15.37
CA THR A 310 15.39 -7.88 -14.93
C THR A 310 14.26 -6.96 -15.34
N VAL A 311 14.38 -5.65 -15.12
CA VAL A 311 13.40 -4.66 -15.55
C VAL A 311 13.19 -4.69 -17.06
N THR A 312 14.30 -4.75 -17.84
CA THR A 312 14.23 -4.84 -19.31
C THR A 312 13.50 -6.09 -19.77
N ALA A 313 13.76 -7.23 -19.13
CA ALA A 313 13.12 -8.50 -19.48
C ALA A 313 11.64 -8.53 -19.08
N LEU A 314 11.28 -8.00 -17.91
CA LEU A 314 9.89 -7.88 -17.47
C LEU A 314 9.08 -6.94 -18.39
N ASP A 315 9.65 -5.79 -18.76
CA ASP A 315 9.03 -4.86 -19.71
C ASP A 315 8.80 -5.51 -21.07
N LYS A 316 9.78 -6.26 -21.58
CA LYS A 316 9.67 -7.02 -22.84
C LYS A 316 8.52 -8.03 -22.83
N GLU A 317 8.26 -8.66 -21.67
CA GLU A 317 7.15 -9.60 -21.48
C GLU A 317 5.81 -8.90 -21.20
N GLY A 318 5.78 -7.57 -21.26
CA GLY A 318 4.56 -6.77 -21.15
C GLY A 318 4.12 -6.47 -19.71
N PHE A 319 4.93 -6.80 -18.70
CA PHE A 319 4.62 -6.43 -17.33
C PHE A 319 4.73 -4.92 -17.11
N ARG A 320 3.89 -4.37 -16.25
CA ARG A 320 4.18 -3.14 -15.53
C ARG A 320 5.17 -3.46 -14.41
N VAL A 321 6.24 -2.70 -14.31
CA VAL A 321 7.21 -2.84 -13.21
C VAL A 321 6.92 -1.75 -12.18
N TYR A 322 6.73 -2.15 -10.94
CA TYR A 322 6.37 -1.31 -9.80
C TYR A 322 7.47 -1.41 -8.74
N VAL A 323 8.19 -0.33 -8.48
CA VAL A 323 9.44 -0.38 -7.71
C VAL A 323 9.34 0.44 -6.43
N HIS A 324 9.70 -0.19 -5.31
CA HIS A 324 9.93 0.46 -4.03
C HIS A 324 11.23 1.28 -4.09
N ALA A 325 11.18 2.55 -3.69
CA ALA A 325 12.33 3.43 -3.59
C ALA A 325 12.10 4.51 -2.52
N ILE A 326 12.54 4.25 -1.31
CA ILE A 326 12.47 5.20 -0.18
C ILE A 326 13.70 6.10 -0.18
N GLY A 327 14.88 5.51 0.02
CA GLY A 327 16.14 6.24 0.14
C GLY A 327 16.36 6.93 1.48
N ASN A 328 17.29 7.88 1.48
CA ASN A 328 17.61 8.72 2.62
C ASN A 328 18.24 10.05 2.13
N PRO A 329 18.60 11.01 3.01
CA PRO A 329 19.16 12.30 2.59
C PRO A 329 20.42 12.24 1.73
N THR A 330 21.12 11.10 1.70
CA THR A 330 22.39 10.90 0.96
C THR A 330 22.30 9.86 -0.14
N PHE A 331 21.24 9.05 -0.15
CA PHE A 331 21.01 7.98 -1.13
C PHE A 331 19.62 8.12 -1.77
N PHE A 332 19.56 8.13 -3.09
CA PHE A 332 18.37 8.39 -3.90
C PHE A 332 18.14 7.23 -4.89
N PRO A 333 17.55 6.12 -4.46
CA PRO A 333 17.38 4.92 -5.28
C PRO A 333 16.48 5.15 -6.50
N SER A 334 15.58 6.14 -6.46
CA SER A 334 14.74 6.50 -7.60
C SER A 334 15.54 6.78 -8.88
N GLY A 335 16.73 7.40 -8.77
CA GLY A 335 17.62 7.63 -9.91
C GLY A 335 18.10 6.33 -10.55
N ASN A 336 18.51 5.35 -9.74
CA ASN A 336 18.93 4.02 -10.19
C ASN A 336 17.79 3.25 -10.87
N VAL A 337 16.58 3.36 -10.34
CA VAL A 337 15.38 2.75 -10.92
C VAL A 337 15.04 3.39 -12.27
N LEU A 338 15.15 4.73 -12.36
CA LEU A 338 14.95 5.44 -13.63
C LEU A 338 16.01 5.04 -14.68
N ASP A 339 17.27 4.76 -14.27
CA ASP A 339 18.28 4.21 -15.18
C ASP A 339 17.86 2.84 -15.73
N ALA A 340 17.28 1.98 -14.89
CA ALA A 340 16.76 0.68 -15.33
C ALA A 340 15.57 0.82 -16.30
N PHE A 341 14.65 1.76 -16.05
CA PHE A 341 13.55 2.05 -16.98
C PHE A 341 14.03 2.65 -18.29
N GLU A 342 15.05 3.50 -18.29
CA GLU A 342 15.67 4.04 -19.50
C GLU A 342 16.30 2.93 -20.35
N LYS A 343 16.99 1.98 -19.73
CA LYS A 343 17.51 0.79 -20.40
C LYS A 343 16.43 -0.07 -21.04
N ALA A 344 15.32 -0.28 -20.32
CA ALA A 344 14.18 -1.03 -20.85
C ALA A 344 13.57 -0.29 -22.06
N LEU A 345 13.38 1.02 -21.95
CA LEU A 345 12.87 1.87 -23.04
C LEU A 345 13.78 1.83 -24.28
N ASP A 346 15.09 1.90 -24.09
CA ASP A 346 16.08 1.84 -25.17
C ASP A 346 16.10 0.47 -25.87
N ALA A 347 15.95 -0.61 -25.09
CA ALA A 347 16.00 -1.97 -25.61
C ALA A 347 14.69 -2.41 -26.28
N ASN A 348 13.56 -2.07 -25.71
CA ASN A 348 12.25 -2.59 -26.11
C ASN A 348 11.40 -1.56 -26.91
N GLY A 349 11.76 -0.28 -26.85
CA GLY A 349 10.97 0.81 -27.43
C GLY A 349 9.84 1.26 -26.51
N ARG A 350 9.20 2.37 -26.89
CA ARG A 350 8.11 2.98 -26.10
C ARG A 350 6.80 2.20 -26.25
N ARG A 351 6.18 1.88 -25.12
CA ARG A 351 4.81 1.37 -25.02
C ARG A 351 4.06 2.10 -23.90
N ASP A 352 2.77 1.92 -23.76
CA ASP A 352 2.00 2.35 -22.58
C ASP A 352 2.24 1.32 -21.46
N SER A 353 3.38 1.44 -20.76
CA SER A 353 3.80 0.51 -19.72
C SER A 353 3.33 0.92 -18.33
N ARG A 354 3.16 2.21 -18.10
CA ARG A 354 2.79 2.80 -16.80
C ARG A 354 3.65 2.25 -15.66
N HIS A 355 4.95 2.07 -15.91
CA HIS A 355 5.88 1.73 -14.84
C HIS A 355 5.79 2.76 -13.73
N ALA A 356 5.97 2.34 -12.48
CA ALA A 356 5.78 3.22 -11.34
C ALA A 356 6.88 3.05 -10.30
N ILE A 357 7.16 4.13 -9.58
CA ILE A 357 8.01 4.14 -8.40
C ILE A 357 7.17 4.58 -7.21
N THR A 358 7.22 3.81 -6.13
CA THR A 358 6.47 4.09 -4.91
C THR A 358 7.36 4.60 -3.79
N HIS A 359 6.75 5.17 -2.79
CA HIS A 359 7.29 5.89 -1.64
C HIS A 359 7.88 7.24 -2.05
N LEU A 360 8.99 7.26 -2.74
CA LEU A 360 9.60 8.49 -3.28
C LEU A 360 9.89 9.53 -2.19
N ASP A 361 10.29 9.06 -1.01
CA ASP A 361 10.60 9.96 0.10
C ASP A 361 11.71 10.94 -0.27
N TRP A 362 12.62 10.49 -1.13
CA TRP A 362 13.77 11.28 -1.58
C TRP A 362 13.92 11.22 -3.10
N VAL A 363 13.67 12.34 -3.76
CA VAL A 363 13.78 12.49 -5.22
C VAL A 363 14.64 13.70 -5.57
N LYS A 364 15.65 13.51 -6.42
CA LYS A 364 16.47 14.61 -6.90
C LYS A 364 15.69 15.50 -7.89
N PRO A 365 15.93 16.83 -7.90
CA PRO A 365 15.27 17.74 -8.86
C PRO A 365 15.49 17.35 -10.32
N GLU A 366 16.68 16.85 -10.65
CA GLU A 366 17.05 16.44 -12.01
C GLU A 366 16.28 15.19 -12.47
N ASP A 367 15.81 14.35 -11.55
CA ASP A 367 15.06 13.12 -11.88
C ASP A 367 13.60 13.41 -12.22
N VAL A 368 13.02 14.50 -11.73
CA VAL A 368 11.61 14.87 -11.96
C VAL A 368 11.25 14.88 -13.46
N ALA A 369 12.10 15.47 -14.29
CA ALA A 369 11.88 15.49 -15.75
C ALA A 369 11.94 14.08 -16.38
N ARG A 370 12.74 13.17 -15.82
CA ARG A 370 12.89 11.80 -16.31
C ARG A 370 11.61 10.98 -16.12
N PHE A 371 10.91 11.14 -14.97
CA PHE A 371 9.59 10.53 -14.77
C PHE A 371 8.64 10.87 -15.92
N ARG A 372 8.47 12.17 -16.22
CA ARG A 372 7.59 12.65 -17.30
C ARG A 372 8.03 12.10 -18.66
N ASP A 373 9.32 12.23 -18.98
CA ASP A 373 9.83 11.92 -20.32
C ASP A 373 9.74 10.43 -20.65
N MET A 374 9.81 9.57 -19.64
CA MET A 374 9.61 8.12 -19.78
C MET A 374 8.16 7.68 -19.54
N GLY A 375 7.32 8.53 -18.96
CA GLY A 375 5.93 8.18 -18.59
C GLY A 375 5.86 7.29 -17.34
N VAL A 376 6.83 7.42 -16.44
CA VAL A 376 6.86 6.72 -15.15
C VAL A 376 5.92 7.42 -14.19
N LEU A 377 5.12 6.64 -13.45
CA LEU A 377 4.18 7.15 -12.46
C LEU A 377 4.87 7.31 -11.10
N ALA A 378 4.42 8.26 -10.31
CA ALA A 378 4.85 8.47 -8.94
C ALA A 378 3.75 8.04 -7.96
N VAL A 379 4.07 7.18 -6.99
CA VAL A 379 3.08 6.63 -6.05
C VAL A 379 3.51 6.86 -4.60
N PRO A 380 3.41 8.10 -4.08
CA PRO A 380 3.73 8.41 -2.70
C PRO A 380 2.59 8.07 -1.74
N GLN A 381 2.91 7.96 -0.46
CA GLN A 381 1.96 7.88 0.64
C GLN A 381 1.69 9.28 1.17
N ALA A 382 0.63 9.94 0.68
CA ALA A 382 0.34 11.33 1.02
C ALA A 382 0.14 11.54 2.54
N ALA A 383 -0.44 10.57 3.25
CA ALA A 383 -0.62 10.61 4.70
C ALA A 383 0.71 10.68 5.50
N TRP A 384 1.85 10.33 4.87
CA TRP A 384 3.15 10.34 5.53
C TRP A 384 3.82 11.72 5.52
N PHE A 385 3.41 12.66 4.69
CA PHE A 385 4.09 13.95 4.52
C PHE A 385 4.14 14.79 5.81
N GLY A 386 3.25 14.54 6.77
CA GLY A 386 3.22 15.18 8.08
C GLY A 386 3.89 14.39 9.21
N LYS A 387 4.53 13.24 8.92
CA LYS A 387 5.06 12.35 9.96
C LYS A 387 6.37 12.85 10.59
N PRO A 388 6.55 12.63 11.92
CA PRO A 388 7.72 13.15 12.66
C PRO A 388 9.07 12.59 12.21
N TRP A 389 9.13 11.39 11.63
CA TRP A 389 10.42 10.79 11.21
C TRP A 389 11.16 11.56 10.12
N TYR A 390 10.48 12.52 9.48
CA TYR A 390 11.10 13.42 8.52
C TYR A 390 11.64 14.72 9.15
N ASP A 391 11.34 15.00 10.41
CA ASP A 391 11.63 16.29 11.06
C ASP A 391 13.12 16.58 11.28
N GLY A 392 13.96 15.54 11.37
CA GLY A 392 15.40 15.69 11.55
C GLY A 392 16.18 16.20 10.34
N THR A 393 15.54 16.23 9.15
CA THR A 393 16.20 16.61 7.91
C THR A 393 16.25 18.13 7.75
N THR A 394 17.44 18.67 7.46
CA THR A 394 17.68 20.11 7.31
C THR A 394 18.43 20.44 6.02
N GLY A 395 18.45 21.72 5.65
CA GLY A 395 19.22 22.24 4.52
C GLY A 395 18.71 21.77 3.17
N ASP A 396 19.62 21.58 2.21
CA ASP A 396 19.25 21.22 0.82
C ASP A 396 18.68 19.80 0.71
N ALA A 397 19.00 18.89 1.63
CA ALA A 397 18.41 17.56 1.65
C ALA A 397 16.89 17.64 1.82
N LYS A 398 16.39 18.53 2.68
CA LYS A 398 14.94 18.71 2.89
C LYS A 398 14.19 19.05 1.61
N LYS A 399 14.80 19.76 0.69
CA LYS A 399 14.20 20.12 -0.61
C LYS A 399 13.97 18.93 -1.55
N ASN A 400 14.59 17.81 -1.26
CA ASN A 400 14.47 16.58 -2.05
C ASN A 400 13.42 15.62 -1.49
N GLN A 401 12.82 15.98 -0.35
CA GLN A 401 11.89 15.13 0.37
C GLN A 401 10.46 15.31 -0.15
N GLN A 402 9.80 14.20 -0.50
CA GLN A 402 8.35 14.13 -0.80
C GLN A 402 7.89 15.20 -1.82
N ARG A 403 8.43 15.17 -3.03
CA ARG A 403 8.21 16.14 -4.10
C ARG A 403 6.90 15.95 -4.84
N PHE A 404 5.77 16.08 -4.15
CA PHE A 404 4.45 15.86 -4.75
C PHE A 404 4.13 16.90 -5.84
N GLN A 405 4.12 18.19 -5.46
CA GLN A 405 3.74 19.26 -6.38
C GLN A 405 4.76 19.44 -7.52
N SER A 406 6.05 19.27 -7.22
CA SER A 406 7.09 19.32 -8.25
C SER A 406 6.89 18.25 -9.34
N LEU A 407 6.42 17.06 -8.99
CA LEU A 407 6.09 15.99 -9.94
C LEU A 407 4.83 16.32 -10.74
N GLU A 408 3.75 16.77 -10.09
CA GLU A 408 2.52 17.22 -10.76
C GLU A 408 2.78 18.38 -11.73
N ASP A 409 3.51 19.41 -11.31
CA ASP A 409 3.88 20.55 -12.15
C ASP A 409 4.72 20.16 -13.38
N ALA A 410 5.50 19.10 -13.26
CA ALA A 410 6.25 18.52 -14.38
C ALA A 410 5.37 17.71 -15.34
N GLY A 411 4.12 17.43 -14.99
CA GLY A 411 3.19 16.60 -15.77
C GLY A 411 3.36 15.10 -15.54
N VAL A 412 3.93 14.71 -14.40
CA VAL A 412 3.96 13.30 -13.94
C VAL A 412 2.60 12.95 -13.36
N VAL A 413 2.08 11.79 -13.68
CA VAL A 413 0.86 11.29 -13.02
C VAL A 413 1.23 10.82 -11.62
N VAL A 414 0.71 11.52 -10.60
CA VAL A 414 0.89 11.15 -9.20
C VAL A 414 -0.34 10.41 -8.70
N VAL A 415 -0.13 9.27 -8.04
CA VAL A 415 -1.18 8.42 -7.46
C VAL A 415 -0.95 8.31 -5.97
N SER A 416 -1.89 8.78 -5.18
CA SER A 416 -1.81 8.65 -3.72
C SER A 416 -2.15 7.25 -3.25
N SER A 417 -1.58 6.86 -2.11
CA SER A 417 -1.70 5.53 -1.56
C SER A 417 -1.54 5.51 -0.04
N SER A 418 -1.90 4.39 0.60
CA SER A 418 -1.86 4.24 2.05
C SER A 418 -0.64 3.49 2.56
N ASP A 419 -0.19 2.49 1.82
CA ASP A 419 0.75 1.45 2.26
C ASP A 419 0.25 0.68 3.50
N PHE A 420 -1.09 0.49 3.59
CA PHE A 420 -1.72 -0.28 4.66
C PHE A 420 -1.16 -1.72 4.71
N PRO A 421 -0.81 -2.29 5.87
CA PRO A 421 -0.85 -1.76 7.24
C PRO A 421 0.52 -1.32 7.80
N SER A 422 1.43 -0.79 6.97
CA SER A 422 2.86 -0.59 7.24
C SER A 422 3.19 0.52 8.27
N THR A 423 2.22 1.09 8.98
CA THR A 423 2.45 2.09 10.02
C THR A 423 1.67 1.80 11.29
N ASP A 424 2.09 2.37 12.43
CA ASP A 424 1.37 2.31 13.71
C ASP A 424 0.02 3.05 13.71
N THR A 425 -0.20 3.89 12.71
CA THR A 425 -1.43 4.65 12.47
C THR A 425 -2.16 4.20 11.20
N PHE A 426 -2.01 2.93 10.81
CA PHE A 426 -2.47 2.40 9.52
C PHE A 426 -3.96 2.61 9.24
N GLU A 427 -4.86 2.53 10.22
CA GLU A 427 -6.29 2.77 10.01
C GLU A 427 -6.56 4.22 9.60
N ARG A 428 -5.86 5.18 10.22
CA ARG A 428 -5.94 6.60 9.86
C ARG A 428 -5.31 6.86 8.50
N ASP A 429 -4.14 6.29 8.26
CA ASP A 429 -3.35 6.52 7.04
C ASP A 429 -4.02 5.88 5.80
N MET A 430 -4.77 4.79 6.00
CA MET A 430 -5.59 4.18 4.95
C MET A 430 -6.79 5.05 4.53
N TYR A 431 -7.24 5.97 5.39
CA TYR A 431 -8.40 6.81 5.09
C TYR A 431 -8.03 7.87 4.04
N PRO A 432 -8.56 7.84 2.80
CA PRO A 432 -8.13 8.75 1.74
C PRO A 432 -8.29 10.23 2.11
N LEU A 433 -9.30 10.59 2.91
CA LEU A 433 -9.49 11.98 3.33
C LEU A 433 -8.37 12.48 4.26
N THR A 434 -7.73 11.60 5.04
CA THR A 434 -6.48 11.92 5.75
C THR A 434 -5.37 12.26 4.76
N GLY A 435 -5.18 11.43 3.74
CA GLY A 435 -4.20 11.68 2.68
C GLY A 435 -4.46 12.99 1.92
N LEU A 436 -5.74 13.32 1.66
CA LEU A 436 -6.12 14.60 1.05
C LEU A 436 -5.69 15.78 1.93
N GLU A 437 -6.02 15.74 3.24
CA GLU A 437 -5.66 16.79 4.19
C GLU A 437 -4.13 16.96 4.27
N VAL A 438 -3.41 15.86 4.48
CA VAL A 438 -1.94 15.90 4.63
C VAL A 438 -1.25 16.33 3.34
N GLY A 439 -1.74 15.92 2.18
CA GLY A 439 -1.23 16.38 0.88
C GLY A 439 -1.35 17.89 0.68
N MET A 440 -2.46 18.49 1.17
CA MET A 440 -2.69 19.94 1.11
C MET A 440 -1.96 20.72 2.21
N THR A 441 -1.76 20.11 3.38
CA THR A 441 -1.23 20.82 4.56
C THR A 441 0.22 20.50 4.86
N ARG A 442 0.67 19.27 4.59
CA ARG A 442 1.96 18.69 5.01
C ARG A 442 2.15 18.71 6.54
N LEU A 443 1.05 18.62 7.26
CA LEU A 443 0.99 18.58 8.72
C LEU A 443 0.38 17.25 9.17
N ASP A 444 0.75 16.79 10.35
CA ASP A 444 0.05 15.67 10.98
C ASP A 444 -1.38 16.13 11.36
N PRO A 445 -2.44 15.41 10.95
CA PRO A 445 -3.83 15.84 11.17
C PRO A 445 -4.19 16.02 12.64
N ASP A 446 -3.55 15.27 13.55
CA ASP A 446 -3.83 15.36 14.99
C ASP A 446 -3.34 16.67 15.61
N THR A 447 -2.41 17.34 14.94
CA THR A 447 -1.81 18.61 15.42
C THR A 447 -2.02 19.77 14.45
N ALA A 448 -2.57 19.52 13.25
CA ALA A 448 -2.73 20.52 12.21
C ALA A 448 -3.61 21.70 12.63
N THR A 449 -3.08 22.91 12.46
CA THR A 449 -3.83 24.16 12.66
C THR A 449 -3.55 25.14 11.53
N GLU A 450 -4.49 26.03 11.23
CA GLU A 450 -4.31 27.09 10.23
C GLU A 450 -3.09 27.98 10.52
N ALA A 451 -2.72 28.12 11.81
CA ALA A 451 -1.55 28.91 12.21
C ALA A 451 -0.22 28.21 11.82
N GLU A 452 -0.20 26.88 11.87
CA GLU A 452 0.99 26.08 11.55
C GLU A 452 1.24 26.00 10.05
N LEU A 453 0.19 26.13 9.21
CA LEU A 453 0.32 26.18 7.76
C LEU A 453 1.27 27.29 7.27
N ALA A 454 1.41 28.38 8.01
CA ALA A 454 2.31 29.48 7.64
C ALA A 454 3.80 29.15 7.86
N GLY A 455 4.12 28.13 8.64
CA GLY A 455 5.48 27.76 9.03
C GLY A 455 5.97 26.42 8.51
N ILE A 456 5.20 25.71 7.68
CA ILE A 456 5.56 24.38 7.21
C ILE A 456 6.82 24.41 6.34
N PRO A 457 7.65 23.36 6.42
CA PRO A 457 8.71 23.14 5.44
C PRO A 457 8.13 22.86 4.05
N GLN A 458 8.74 23.44 3.00
CA GLN A 458 8.37 23.20 1.60
C GLN A 458 6.88 23.48 1.29
N PRO A 459 6.39 24.70 1.54
CA PRO A 459 5.01 25.06 1.21
C PRO A 459 4.71 24.94 -0.30
N GLU A 460 5.75 24.96 -1.14
CA GLU A 460 5.69 24.76 -2.59
C GLU A 460 5.35 23.31 -3.01
N GLU A 461 5.52 22.34 -2.11
CA GLU A 461 5.18 20.93 -2.37
C GLU A 461 3.76 20.55 -1.89
N ARG A 462 2.95 21.53 -1.49
CA ARG A 462 1.54 21.35 -1.15
C ARG A 462 0.71 21.20 -2.41
N ALA A 463 -0.14 20.18 -2.45
CA ALA A 463 -1.10 19.99 -3.52
C ALA A 463 -2.39 20.81 -3.31
N SER A 464 -3.13 21.07 -4.36
CA SER A 464 -4.51 21.53 -4.30
C SER A 464 -5.47 20.37 -3.95
N LEU A 465 -6.69 20.71 -3.50
CA LEU A 465 -7.73 19.70 -3.25
C LEU A 465 -8.09 18.93 -4.53
N GLU A 466 -8.14 19.62 -5.67
CA GLU A 466 -8.43 19.00 -6.97
C GLU A 466 -7.38 17.97 -7.38
N GLU A 467 -6.10 18.27 -7.18
CA GLU A 467 -4.98 17.35 -7.46
C GLU A 467 -5.03 16.15 -6.53
N MET A 468 -5.25 16.39 -5.24
CA MET A 468 -5.38 15.31 -4.26
C MET A 468 -6.58 14.40 -4.55
N ILE A 469 -7.75 14.94 -4.90
CA ILE A 469 -8.89 14.10 -5.29
C ILE A 469 -8.55 13.30 -6.56
N ALA A 470 -7.91 13.92 -7.56
CA ALA A 470 -7.53 13.23 -8.78
C ALA A 470 -6.52 12.10 -8.51
N SER A 471 -5.57 12.28 -7.58
CA SER A 471 -4.56 11.28 -7.23
C SER A 471 -5.17 10.02 -6.59
N TYR A 472 -6.27 10.14 -5.85
CA TYR A 472 -7.03 9.02 -5.27
C TYR A 472 -8.18 8.50 -6.15
N THR A 473 -8.39 9.05 -7.33
CA THR A 473 -9.52 8.67 -8.20
C THR A 473 -9.04 8.39 -9.63
N ILE A 474 -9.09 9.39 -10.53
CA ILE A 474 -8.80 9.18 -11.96
C ILE A 474 -7.34 8.79 -12.23
N ASN A 475 -6.37 9.32 -11.46
CA ASN A 475 -4.97 8.96 -11.61
C ASN A 475 -4.72 7.51 -11.14
N GLY A 476 -5.37 7.09 -10.04
CA GLY A 476 -5.35 5.70 -9.59
C GLY A 476 -5.97 4.76 -10.63
N ALA A 477 -7.14 5.13 -11.17
CA ALA A 477 -7.76 4.37 -12.25
C ALA A 477 -6.86 4.31 -13.51
N TYR A 478 -6.18 5.40 -13.84
CA TYR A 478 -5.17 5.41 -14.91
C TYR A 478 -4.02 4.45 -14.61
N MET A 479 -3.47 4.45 -13.41
CA MET A 479 -2.39 3.53 -13.04
C MET A 479 -2.78 2.06 -13.26
N ILE A 480 -4.01 1.69 -12.93
CA ILE A 480 -4.51 0.32 -13.09
C ILE A 480 -5.16 0.04 -14.46
N PHE A 481 -4.95 0.87 -15.48
CA PHE A 481 -5.51 0.75 -16.84
C PHE A 481 -7.05 0.73 -16.91
N ASP A 482 -7.73 1.36 -15.95
CA ASP A 482 -9.19 1.34 -15.81
C ASP A 482 -9.84 2.72 -16.00
N GLU A 483 -9.09 3.75 -16.37
CA GLU A 483 -9.57 5.14 -16.49
C GLU A 483 -10.71 5.32 -17.50
N ARG A 484 -10.90 4.37 -18.40
CA ARG A 484 -12.01 4.39 -19.37
C ARG A 484 -13.33 3.92 -18.76
N ASP A 485 -13.23 3.09 -17.73
CA ASP A 485 -14.39 2.47 -17.08
C ASP A 485 -14.71 3.07 -15.70
N ARG A 486 -13.78 3.81 -15.05
CA ARG A 486 -13.96 4.36 -13.70
C ARG A 486 -13.03 5.53 -13.39
N GLY A 487 -12.99 5.99 -12.13
CA GLY A 487 -12.13 7.08 -11.65
C GLY A 487 -12.70 8.48 -11.89
N SER A 488 -13.82 8.60 -12.64
CA SER A 488 -14.60 9.83 -12.80
C SER A 488 -16.08 9.51 -12.98
N ILE A 489 -16.94 10.48 -12.69
CA ILE A 489 -18.41 10.36 -12.80
C ILE A 489 -18.82 10.82 -14.19
N GLU A 490 -18.85 9.90 -15.14
CA GLU A 490 -19.19 10.17 -16.55
C GLU A 490 -20.15 9.10 -17.09
N PRO A 491 -21.11 9.48 -17.98
CA PRO A 491 -21.98 8.48 -18.62
C PRO A 491 -21.19 7.38 -19.34
N GLY A 492 -21.57 6.13 -19.07
CA GLY A 492 -20.92 4.93 -19.60
C GLY A 492 -19.96 4.27 -18.63
N LYS A 493 -19.39 4.99 -17.66
CA LYS A 493 -18.49 4.44 -16.64
C LYS A 493 -19.24 3.64 -15.58
N LYS A 494 -18.56 2.74 -14.90
CA LYS A 494 -19.07 2.00 -13.75
C LYS A 494 -19.36 2.98 -12.60
N ALA A 495 -20.40 2.71 -11.85
CA ALA A 495 -20.89 3.61 -10.79
C ALA A 495 -20.23 3.29 -9.45
N ASP A 496 -18.93 3.49 -9.39
CA ASP A 496 -18.16 3.48 -8.14
C ASP A 496 -18.22 4.90 -7.57
N LEU A 497 -18.97 5.08 -6.49
CA LEU A 497 -19.31 6.41 -5.96
C LEU A 497 -19.17 6.44 -4.44
N VAL A 498 -18.75 7.59 -3.92
CA VAL A 498 -18.67 7.88 -2.48
C VAL A 498 -19.50 9.09 -2.16
N VAL A 499 -20.36 8.97 -1.16
CA VAL A 499 -21.14 10.10 -0.61
C VAL A 499 -20.50 10.53 0.70
N LEU A 500 -20.15 11.82 0.80
CA LEU A 500 -19.56 12.45 1.97
C LEU A 500 -20.59 13.30 2.73
N ASP A 501 -20.42 13.41 4.06
CA ASP A 501 -21.31 14.19 4.93
C ASP A 501 -21.27 15.70 4.66
N ARG A 502 -20.22 16.19 4.00
CA ARG A 502 -19.99 17.62 3.72
C ARG A 502 -19.24 17.83 2.40
N ASN A 503 -19.30 19.05 1.86
CA ASN A 503 -18.57 19.44 0.66
C ASN A 503 -17.12 19.83 1.04
N LEU A 504 -16.13 19.08 0.58
CA LEU A 504 -14.72 19.30 0.88
C LEU A 504 -14.21 20.66 0.42
N PHE A 505 -14.77 21.22 -0.67
CA PHE A 505 -14.40 22.54 -1.19
C PHE A 505 -14.88 23.71 -0.33
N GLU A 506 -15.72 23.44 0.66
CA GLU A 506 -16.23 24.44 1.62
C GLU A 506 -15.49 24.38 2.97
N LEU A 507 -14.52 23.47 3.11
CA LEU A 507 -13.76 23.25 4.34
C LEU A 507 -12.40 23.94 4.30
N PRO A 508 -11.88 24.37 5.46
CA PRO A 508 -10.45 24.63 5.61
C PRO A 508 -9.64 23.39 5.28
N ALA A 509 -8.42 23.57 4.72
CA ALA A 509 -7.55 22.45 4.38
C ALA A 509 -7.26 21.53 5.58
N THR A 510 -7.17 22.06 6.79
CA THR A 510 -6.93 21.37 8.06
C THR A 510 -8.16 20.68 8.67
N SER A 511 -9.25 20.56 7.93
CA SER A 511 -10.49 19.91 8.39
C SER A 511 -11.06 18.95 7.33
N VAL A 512 -10.33 18.69 6.26
CA VAL A 512 -10.78 17.79 5.19
C VAL A 512 -10.82 16.35 5.67
N GLY A 513 -9.85 15.93 6.49
CA GLY A 513 -9.79 14.60 7.09
C GLY A 513 -10.90 14.33 8.12
N GLU A 514 -11.58 15.37 8.64
CA GLU A 514 -12.73 15.22 9.53
C GLU A 514 -14.03 14.84 8.80
N ALA A 515 -14.08 14.98 7.47
CA ALA A 515 -15.23 14.58 6.69
C ALA A 515 -15.43 13.06 6.76
N ARG A 516 -16.69 12.62 6.61
CA ARG A 516 -17.05 11.21 6.79
C ARG A 516 -17.69 10.65 5.53
N VAL A 517 -17.30 9.42 5.18
CA VAL A 517 -18.03 8.63 4.20
C VAL A 517 -19.37 8.21 4.81
N LEU A 518 -20.46 8.54 4.14
CA LEU A 518 -21.81 8.13 4.50
C LEU A 518 -22.27 6.90 3.73
N GLN A 519 -21.93 6.83 2.44
CA GLN A 519 -22.31 5.72 1.58
C GLN A 519 -21.19 5.47 0.57
N THR A 520 -20.96 4.20 0.27
CA THR A 520 -20.09 3.74 -0.79
C THR A 520 -20.85 2.82 -1.73
N TYR A 521 -20.72 3.07 -3.01
CA TYR A 521 -21.31 2.26 -4.07
C TYR A 521 -20.21 1.63 -4.91
N PHE A 522 -20.33 0.33 -5.13
CA PHE A 522 -19.51 -0.45 -6.03
C PHE A 522 -20.39 -0.94 -7.17
N GLU A 523 -20.10 -0.50 -8.39
CA GLU A 523 -20.93 -0.75 -9.57
C GLU A 523 -22.42 -0.46 -9.34
N GLY A 524 -22.71 0.62 -8.61
CA GLY A 524 -24.09 1.05 -8.30
C GLY A 524 -24.78 0.30 -7.18
N GLU A 525 -24.21 -0.78 -6.68
CA GLU A 525 -24.68 -1.48 -5.49
C GLU A 525 -24.10 -0.83 -4.24
N GLN A 526 -24.95 -0.56 -3.25
CA GLN A 526 -24.50 0.06 -2.00
C GLN A 526 -23.81 -0.98 -1.12
N VAL A 527 -22.51 -0.77 -0.87
CA VAL A 527 -21.65 -1.67 -0.09
C VAL A 527 -21.35 -1.14 1.32
N PHE A 528 -21.66 0.15 1.58
CA PHE A 528 -21.54 0.75 2.91
C PHE A 528 -22.60 1.86 3.11
N GLY A 529 -23.05 2.02 4.36
CA GLY A 529 -24.01 3.04 4.81
C GLY A 529 -25.44 2.53 4.84
N ASP A 530 -26.38 3.38 5.34
CA ASP A 530 -27.81 3.07 5.48
C ASP A 530 -28.64 3.58 4.28
#